data_6d13d99d89445f7ea2b8ff0381427341
#
_entry.id   6d13d99d89445f7ea2b8ff0381427341
#
_cell.length_a   1.000
_cell.length_b   1.000
_cell.length_c   1.000
_cell.angle_alpha   90.00
_cell.angle_beta   90.00
_cell.angle_gamma   90.00
#
_symmetry.space_group_name_H-M   'P 1'
#
loop_
_entity.id
_entity.type
_entity.pdbx_description
1 polymer ?
#
loop_
_entity_poly.entity_id
_entity_poly.type
_entity_poly.pdbx_seq_one_letter_code
_entity_poly.pdbx_strand_id
1 'polypeptide(L)'
;RDRAFSGFITDVGGQNSHTAIVARSLDIPAAVGMFNASTLIAQDDWLIIDGDAGVVIVDPSPSVLQQYRERQARIQRDRKKLSKLKKTPAITRDGTEIKLLANIEFPDDCAAAMEAGANGVGLFRSEFLFMGRTGTTNKLPTEDEQFEYYRQAVVAMKGRPVTIRTLDIGADKPLDAAEQTALNPALGLRAIRYCLAEPQLFLTQLRAILRASAYGKIKLLIPMLAHAFEIDQSLAMIEQAKSHLRDAGIKFDKKIPVGAMIEIPAAALTLPLFVERMDFLSIGTNDLIQYTLAIDRVDHEVAHLYNPLHPAILYLLSNTITMGAKAGIPVSVCGEMAGDIKMTRLLLAMGLREFSMQPSQLLAVKQEILHSDLRTLSVKLRKVLR
;
A
#
# COMPACT_ATOMS: atom_id res chain seq x y z
N ARG A 1 -2.38 18.57 -16.97
CA ARG A 1 -3.64 18.44 -16.20
C ARG A 1 -4.91 18.89 -16.97
N ASP A 2 -4.84 19.23 -18.26
CA ASP A 2 -5.95 19.86 -18.99
C ASP A 2 -6.69 18.95 -19.99
N ARG A 3 -6.51 17.64 -19.91
CA ARG A 3 -7.38 16.69 -20.63
C ARG A 3 -7.99 15.76 -19.60
N ALA A 4 -9.30 15.95 -19.34
CA ALA A 4 -10.08 15.05 -18.51
C ALA A 4 -10.22 13.70 -19.24
N PHE A 5 -9.35 12.74 -18.92
CA PHE A 5 -9.53 11.37 -19.33
C PHE A 5 -10.67 10.76 -18.51
N SER A 6 -11.67 10.19 -19.18
CA SER A 6 -12.78 9.51 -18.50
C SER A 6 -12.45 8.06 -18.15
N GLY A 7 -11.37 7.52 -18.69
CA GLY A 7 -10.86 6.17 -18.46
C GLY A 7 -9.77 5.80 -19.44
N PHE A 8 -9.11 4.66 -19.27
CA PHE A 8 -8.18 4.11 -20.28
C PHE A 8 -8.19 2.59 -20.34
N ILE A 9 -7.73 2.14 -21.49
CA ILE A 9 -7.64 0.74 -21.86
C ILE A 9 -6.22 0.50 -22.35
N THR A 10 -5.62 -0.63 -21.96
CA THR A 10 -4.29 -1.02 -22.46
C THR A 10 -4.31 -2.49 -22.89
N ASP A 11 -3.58 -2.81 -23.97
CA ASP A 11 -3.44 -4.19 -24.45
C ASP A 11 -2.53 -5.02 -23.55
N VAL A 12 -1.54 -4.37 -22.95
CA VAL A 12 -0.54 -4.98 -22.06
C VAL A 12 -0.65 -4.43 -20.66
N GLY A 13 -0.07 -5.16 -19.70
CA GLY A 13 -0.03 -4.77 -18.31
C GLY A 13 -1.03 -5.53 -17.45
N GLY A 14 -0.77 -5.57 -16.16
CA GLY A 14 -1.63 -6.18 -15.13
C GLY A 14 -2.14 -5.15 -14.15
N GLN A 15 -2.91 -5.59 -13.18
CA GLN A 15 -3.50 -4.74 -12.12
C GLN A 15 -2.47 -3.91 -11.34
N ASN A 16 -1.20 -4.34 -11.33
CA ASN A 16 -0.08 -3.68 -10.67
C ASN A 16 0.83 -2.90 -11.63
N SER A 17 0.43 -2.75 -12.91
CA SER A 17 1.18 -1.91 -13.84
C SER A 17 1.14 -0.44 -13.40
N HIS A 18 2.17 0.32 -13.78
CA HIS A 18 2.23 1.76 -13.51
C HIS A 18 0.97 2.50 -13.98
N THR A 19 0.44 2.09 -15.14
CA THR A 19 -0.80 2.63 -15.71
C THR A 19 -2.01 2.36 -14.81
N ALA A 20 -2.15 1.14 -14.29
CA ALA A 20 -3.24 0.77 -13.40
C ALA A 20 -3.18 1.52 -12.05
N ILE A 21 -1.96 1.72 -11.53
CA ILE A 21 -1.74 2.48 -10.30
C ILE A 21 -2.12 3.95 -10.49
N VAL A 22 -1.68 4.57 -11.60
CA VAL A 22 -2.06 5.95 -11.95
C VAL A 22 -3.58 6.10 -12.10
N ALA A 23 -4.25 5.11 -12.74
CA ALA A 23 -5.71 5.11 -12.86
C ALA A 23 -6.41 5.14 -11.49
N ARG A 24 -5.94 4.29 -10.58
CA ARG A 24 -6.46 4.23 -9.20
C ARG A 24 -6.24 5.54 -8.45
N SER A 25 -5.05 6.13 -8.57
CA SER A 25 -4.73 7.44 -7.96
C SER A 25 -5.63 8.56 -8.50
N LEU A 26 -6.02 8.48 -9.77
CA LEU A 26 -6.92 9.44 -10.41
C LEU A 26 -8.42 9.12 -10.21
N ASP A 27 -8.76 7.99 -9.58
CA ASP A 27 -10.14 7.47 -9.41
C ASP A 27 -10.90 7.36 -10.75
N ILE A 28 -10.20 6.94 -11.82
CA ILE A 28 -10.79 6.73 -13.15
C ILE A 28 -10.80 5.24 -13.52
N PRO A 29 -11.83 4.76 -14.23
CA PRO A 29 -11.90 3.37 -14.65
C PRO A 29 -10.77 3.02 -15.62
N ALA A 30 -10.15 1.85 -15.43
CA ALA A 30 -9.14 1.33 -16.33
C ALA A 30 -9.36 -0.17 -16.56
N ALA A 31 -9.14 -0.60 -17.79
CA ALA A 31 -9.05 -2.00 -18.17
C ALA A 31 -7.67 -2.26 -18.78
N VAL A 32 -6.89 -3.13 -18.15
CA VAL A 32 -5.50 -3.42 -18.56
C VAL A 32 -5.36 -4.88 -18.97
N GLY A 33 -4.41 -5.17 -19.86
CA GLY A 33 -4.19 -6.53 -20.35
C GLY A 33 -5.29 -7.04 -21.27
N MET A 34 -5.85 -6.16 -22.09
CA MET A 34 -6.97 -6.50 -23.02
C MET A 34 -6.49 -7.13 -24.33
N PHE A 35 -5.20 -7.37 -24.48
CA PHE A 35 -4.48 -8.05 -25.55
C PHE A 35 -4.57 -7.37 -26.93
N ASN A 36 -5.74 -7.03 -27.42
CA ASN A 36 -5.97 -6.50 -28.77
C ASN A 36 -7.00 -5.36 -28.83
N ALA A 37 -7.26 -4.72 -27.70
CA ALA A 37 -8.23 -3.62 -27.64
C ALA A 37 -7.86 -2.46 -28.57
N SER A 38 -6.56 -2.14 -28.73
CA SER A 38 -6.08 -1.09 -29.62
C SER A 38 -6.38 -1.35 -31.11
N THR A 39 -6.59 -2.62 -31.49
CA THR A 39 -6.95 -3.01 -32.88
C THR A 39 -8.45 -3.12 -33.06
N LEU A 40 -9.22 -3.36 -32.02
CA LEU A 40 -10.66 -3.56 -32.06
C LEU A 40 -11.46 -2.27 -31.86
N ILE A 41 -10.85 -1.27 -31.18
CA ILE A 41 -11.50 0.00 -30.87
C ILE A 41 -11.03 1.05 -31.84
N ALA A 42 -12.00 1.63 -32.59
CA ALA A 42 -11.74 2.71 -33.51
C ALA A 42 -11.95 4.11 -32.87
N GLN A 43 -11.45 5.13 -33.56
CA GLN A 43 -11.70 6.51 -33.17
C GLN A 43 -13.21 6.79 -33.20
N ASP A 44 -13.70 7.49 -32.17
CA ASP A 44 -15.11 7.88 -31.99
C ASP A 44 -16.09 6.73 -31.64
N ASP A 45 -15.59 5.51 -31.37
CA ASP A 45 -16.43 4.42 -30.85
C ASP A 45 -16.97 4.78 -29.45
N TRP A 46 -18.24 4.41 -29.23
CA TRP A 46 -18.84 4.47 -27.90
C TRP A 46 -18.37 3.30 -27.04
N LEU A 47 -17.82 3.62 -25.87
CA LEU A 47 -17.25 2.63 -24.97
C LEU A 47 -17.90 2.67 -23.59
N ILE A 48 -18.06 1.48 -23.01
CA ILE A 48 -18.25 1.33 -21.56
C ILE A 48 -16.99 0.69 -21.00
N ILE A 49 -16.37 1.32 -20.03
CA ILE A 49 -15.23 0.77 -19.28
C ILE A 49 -15.69 0.47 -17.86
N ASP A 50 -15.79 -0.81 -17.53
CA ASP A 50 -16.10 -1.30 -16.19
C ASP A 50 -14.81 -1.80 -15.54
N GLY A 51 -14.12 -0.92 -14.85
CA GLY A 51 -12.84 -1.23 -14.18
C GLY A 51 -12.99 -2.23 -13.02
N ASP A 52 -14.18 -2.33 -12.40
CA ASP A 52 -14.45 -3.29 -11.33
C ASP A 52 -14.60 -4.72 -11.89
N ALA A 53 -15.24 -4.85 -13.04
CA ALA A 53 -15.46 -6.13 -13.71
C ALA A 53 -14.34 -6.51 -14.68
N GLY A 54 -13.42 -5.57 -15.01
CA GLY A 54 -12.39 -5.78 -16.04
C GLY A 54 -12.99 -5.95 -17.43
N VAL A 55 -14.10 -5.26 -17.74
CA VAL A 55 -14.86 -5.42 -19.00
C VAL A 55 -14.84 -4.11 -19.77
N VAL A 56 -14.62 -4.24 -21.10
CA VAL A 56 -14.80 -3.15 -22.06
C VAL A 56 -15.88 -3.59 -23.05
N ILE A 57 -16.87 -2.73 -23.28
CA ILE A 57 -17.94 -2.97 -24.25
C ILE A 57 -17.84 -1.89 -25.32
N VAL A 58 -17.65 -2.32 -26.57
CA VAL A 58 -17.60 -1.45 -27.75
C VAL A 58 -19.00 -1.40 -28.35
N ASP A 59 -19.47 -0.24 -28.80
CA ASP A 59 -20.78 0.01 -29.36
C ASP A 59 -21.94 -0.66 -28.60
N PRO A 60 -22.11 -0.30 -27.29
CA PRO A 60 -23.12 -0.94 -26.45
C PRO A 60 -24.52 -0.70 -27.01
N SER A 61 -25.35 -1.74 -26.98
CA SER A 61 -26.78 -1.59 -27.36
C SER A 61 -27.47 -0.60 -26.39
N PRO A 62 -28.56 0.04 -26.80
CA PRO A 62 -29.30 0.99 -25.95
C PRO A 62 -29.71 0.41 -24.59
N SER A 63 -30.07 -0.86 -24.54
CA SER A 63 -30.43 -1.57 -23.30
C SER A 63 -29.24 -1.74 -22.36
N VAL A 64 -28.06 -2.12 -22.89
CA VAL A 64 -26.81 -2.25 -22.12
C VAL A 64 -26.37 -0.88 -21.60
N LEU A 65 -26.42 0.14 -22.45
CA LEU A 65 -26.06 1.51 -22.06
C LEU A 65 -26.96 2.02 -20.92
N GLN A 66 -28.27 1.74 -20.97
CA GLN A 66 -29.19 2.10 -19.90
C GLN A 66 -28.86 1.38 -18.59
N GLN A 67 -28.59 0.09 -18.61
CA GLN A 67 -28.20 -0.67 -17.43
C GLN A 67 -26.93 -0.10 -16.76
N TYR A 68 -25.92 0.26 -17.53
CA TYR A 68 -24.70 0.84 -17.00
C TYR A 68 -24.90 2.27 -16.48
N ARG A 69 -25.75 3.07 -17.10
CA ARG A 69 -26.17 4.39 -16.57
C ARG A 69 -26.88 4.28 -15.22
N GLU A 70 -27.78 3.31 -15.09
CA GLU A 70 -28.45 3.04 -13.80
C GLU A 70 -27.48 2.57 -12.72
N ARG A 71 -26.52 1.69 -13.11
CA ARG A 71 -25.41 1.25 -12.22
C ARG A 71 -24.54 2.44 -11.78
N GLN A 72 -24.15 3.30 -12.70
CA GLN A 72 -23.37 4.52 -12.41
C GLN A 72 -24.13 5.45 -11.46
N ALA A 73 -25.42 5.69 -11.70
CA ALA A 73 -26.25 6.52 -10.83
C ALA A 73 -26.40 5.92 -9.42
N ARG A 74 -26.45 4.58 -9.29
CA ARG A 74 -26.44 3.88 -8.01
C ARG A 74 -25.12 4.08 -7.29
N ILE A 75 -23.98 3.86 -7.96
CA ILE A 75 -22.63 4.08 -7.39
C ILE A 75 -22.50 5.52 -6.88
N GLN A 76 -22.93 6.51 -7.67
CA GLN A 76 -22.87 7.92 -7.25
C GLN A 76 -23.75 8.21 -6.02
N ARG A 77 -24.93 7.63 -5.94
CA ARG A 77 -25.81 7.76 -4.76
C ARG A 77 -25.17 7.15 -3.52
N ASP A 78 -24.55 5.99 -3.65
CA ASP A 78 -23.89 5.30 -2.54
C ASP A 78 -22.62 6.06 -2.11
N ARG A 79 -21.83 6.60 -3.04
CA ARG A 79 -20.72 7.53 -2.73
C ARG A 79 -21.20 8.77 -1.95
N LYS A 80 -22.34 9.36 -2.33
CA LYS A 80 -22.95 10.49 -1.58
C LYS A 80 -23.39 10.10 -0.17
N LYS A 81 -23.93 8.89 0.04
CA LYS A 81 -24.25 8.39 1.38
C LYS A 81 -23.00 8.22 2.23
N LEU A 82 -21.96 7.58 1.66
CA LEU A 82 -20.68 7.36 2.32
C LEU A 82 -19.98 8.67 2.67
N SER A 83 -20.08 9.70 1.84
CA SER A 83 -19.44 10.99 2.10
C SER A 83 -19.89 11.64 3.42
N LYS A 84 -21.08 11.32 3.94
CA LYS A 84 -21.55 11.77 5.25
C LYS A 84 -20.73 11.21 6.41
N LEU A 85 -20.02 10.08 6.17
CA LEU A 85 -19.19 9.41 7.18
C LEU A 85 -17.78 9.99 7.30
N LYS A 86 -17.40 10.97 6.47
CA LYS A 86 -16.05 11.55 6.44
C LYS A 86 -15.56 11.98 7.84
N LYS A 87 -16.42 12.66 8.60
CA LYS A 87 -16.12 13.19 9.94
C LYS A 87 -16.49 12.23 11.08
N THR A 88 -17.16 11.12 10.78
CA THR A 88 -17.56 10.13 11.79
C THR A 88 -16.36 9.32 12.22
N PRO A 89 -16.04 9.21 13.53
CA PRO A 89 -15.03 8.29 14.02
C PRO A 89 -15.36 6.84 13.63
N ALA A 90 -14.34 6.06 13.27
CA ALA A 90 -14.51 4.64 12.96
C ALA A 90 -14.54 3.84 14.28
N ILE A 91 -15.69 3.79 14.92
CA ILE A 91 -15.91 3.11 16.19
C ILE A 91 -16.93 1.99 15.98
N THR A 92 -16.58 0.77 16.38
CA THR A 92 -17.48 -0.39 16.31
C THR A 92 -18.66 -0.25 17.29
N ARG A 93 -19.71 -1.07 17.15
CA ARG A 93 -20.90 -1.02 18.02
C ARG A 93 -20.59 -1.28 19.48
N ASP A 94 -19.56 -2.04 19.77
CA ASP A 94 -19.08 -2.32 21.13
C ASP A 94 -18.07 -1.28 21.65
N GLY A 95 -17.88 -0.16 20.93
CA GLY A 95 -17.12 1.00 21.38
C GLY A 95 -15.62 0.96 21.09
N THR A 96 -15.13 0.00 20.28
CA THR A 96 -13.70 -0.09 19.94
C THR A 96 -13.37 0.86 18.79
N GLU A 97 -12.39 1.73 19.01
CA GLU A 97 -11.88 2.64 17.97
C GLU A 97 -10.96 1.90 17.00
N ILE A 98 -11.17 2.13 15.71
CA ILE A 98 -10.37 1.58 14.61
C ILE A 98 -9.73 2.72 13.85
N LYS A 99 -8.40 2.63 13.61
CA LYS A 99 -7.69 3.62 12.82
C LYS A 99 -7.74 3.25 11.34
N LEU A 100 -8.16 4.20 10.53
CA LEU A 100 -8.20 4.10 9.09
C LEU A 100 -7.12 5.00 8.50
N LEU A 101 -6.14 4.40 7.86
CA LEU A 101 -4.99 5.04 7.27
C LEU A 101 -5.06 4.97 5.74
N ALA A 102 -4.43 5.92 5.07
CA ALA A 102 -4.35 5.93 3.62
C ALA A 102 -3.04 5.29 3.11
N ASN A 103 -3.14 4.59 1.98
CA ASN A 103 -1.99 4.29 1.12
C ASN A 103 -1.87 5.42 0.11
N ILE A 104 -0.67 5.94 -0.12
CA ILE A 104 -0.38 6.98 -1.10
C ILE A 104 0.87 6.63 -1.91
N GLU A 105 0.90 7.10 -3.15
CA GLU A 105 2.03 7.00 -4.07
C GLU A 105 2.71 8.36 -4.28
N PHE A 106 1.91 9.44 -4.24
CA PHE A 106 2.37 10.81 -4.46
C PHE A 106 1.96 11.72 -3.31
N PRO A 107 2.72 12.81 -3.03
CA PRO A 107 2.32 13.80 -2.03
C PRO A 107 0.95 14.41 -2.27
N ASP A 108 0.53 14.55 -3.54
CA ASP A 108 -0.77 15.08 -3.94
C ASP A 108 -1.95 14.19 -3.46
N ASP A 109 -1.73 12.89 -3.26
CA ASP A 109 -2.73 11.95 -2.77
C ASP A 109 -3.15 12.25 -1.32
N CYS A 110 -2.33 13.00 -0.58
CA CYS A 110 -2.65 13.45 0.78
C CYS A 110 -3.95 14.25 0.83
N ALA A 111 -4.27 15.00 -0.21
CA ALA A 111 -5.52 15.77 -0.27
C ALA A 111 -6.73 14.82 -0.27
N ALA A 112 -6.70 13.77 -1.09
CA ALA A 112 -7.76 12.76 -1.15
C ALA A 112 -7.85 11.97 0.17
N ALA A 113 -6.70 11.61 0.77
CA ALA A 113 -6.64 10.95 2.08
C ALA A 113 -7.30 11.79 3.19
N MET A 114 -6.99 13.10 3.23
CA MET A 114 -7.57 14.03 4.19
C MET A 114 -9.07 14.20 3.97
N GLU A 115 -9.48 14.29 2.71
CA GLU A 115 -10.90 14.41 2.34
C GLU A 115 -11.69 13.15 2.71
N ALA A 116 -11.15 11.97 2.52
CA ALA A 116 -11.75 10.70 2.95
C ALA A 116 -11.78 10.52 4.48
N GLY A 117 -11.13 11.39 5.25
CA GLY A 117 -11.10 11.35 6.71
C GLY A 117 -10.14 10.31 7.26
N ALA A 118 -9.01 10.05 6.57
CA ALA A 118 -7.95 9.18 7.06
C ALA A 118 -7.34 9.70 8.37
N ASN A 119 -6.99 8.81 9.30
CA ASN A 119 -6.29 9.16 10.53
C ASN A 119 -4.80 9.48 10.32
N GLY A 120 -4.25 9.13 9.15
CA GLY A 120 -2.87 9.32 8.75
C GLY A 120 -2.58 8.58 7.45
N VAL A 121 -1.32 8.54 7.06
CA VAL A 121 -0.81 7.70 5.99
C VAL A 121 -0.16 6.46 6.62
N GLY A 122 -0.69 5.28 6.30
CA GLY A 122 -0.15 4.00 6.80
C GLY A 122 0.87 3.37 5.85
N LEU A 123 0.88 3.81 4.60
CA LEU A 123 1.87 3.42 3.61
C LEU A 123 2.08 4.54 2.58
N PHE A 124 3.24 5.17 2.62
CA PHE A 124 3.72 6.01 1.53
C PHE A 124 4.78 5.23 0.76
N ARG A 125 4.46 4.89 -0.50
CA ARG A 125 5.35 4.14 -1.40
C ARG A 125 6.38 5.07 -2.01
N SER A 126 7.62 5.02 -1.50
CA SER A 126 8.69 5.93 -1.93
C SER A 126 9.26 5.60 -3.31
N GLU A 127 9.05 4.41 -3.82
CA GLU A 127 9.60 3.92 -5.09
C GLU A 127 9.15 4.74 -6.31
N PHE A 128 7.98 5.36 -6.27
CA PHE A 128 7.49 6.18 -7.38
C PHE A 128 8.38 7.39 -7.68
N LEU A 129 9.08 7.93 -6.67
CA LEU A 129 10.05 8.98 -6.87
C LEU A 129 11.24 8.52 -7.71
N PHE A 130 11.59 7.26 -7.62
CA PHE A 130 12.73 6.65 -8.33
C PHE A 130 12.35 6.21 -9.74
N MET A 131 11.11 5.72 -9.95
CA MET A 131 10.64 5.16 -11.22
C MET A 131 10.38 6.21 -12.31
N GLY A 132 10.05 7.43 -11.99
CA GLY A 132 9.67 8.48 -12.96
C GLY A 132 10.84 9.07 -13.77
N ARG A 133 12.08 8.58 -13.60
CA ARG A 133 13.31 9.18 -14.14
C ARG A 133 13.98 8.37 -15.25
N THR A 134 13.47 7.20 -15.58
CA THR A 134 13.95 6.39 -16.70
C THR A 134 13.58 7.06 -18.03
N GLY A 135 14.49 7.82 -18.62
CA GLY A 135 14.30 8.38 -19.95
C GLY A 135 15.09 9.64 -20.29
N THR A 136 15.41 10.49 -19.33
CA THR A 136 16.09 11.76 -19.63
C THR A 136 17.36 12.04 -18.83
N THR A 137 17.57 11.45 -17.68
CA THR A 137 18.76 11.77 -16.85
C THR A 137 19.42 10.58 -16.15
N ASN A 138 18.96 9.34 -16.21
CA ASN A 138 19.57 8.16 -15.54
C ASN A 138 20.16 8.42 -14.13
N LYS A 139 19.74 9.49 -13.43
CA LYS A 139 20.26 9.85 -12.12
C LYS A 139 19.25 9.56 -11.03
N LEU A 140 19.71 8.84 -10.00
CA LEU A 140 18.97 8.63 -8.76
C LEU A 140 18.53 9.99 -8.16
N PRO A 141 17.37 10.06 -7.48
CA PRO A 141 16.95 11.29 -6.81
C PRO A 141 17.96 11.65 -5.72
N THR A 142 18.37 12.90 -5.70
CA THR A 142 19.26 13.45 -4.67
C THR A 142 18.60 13.45 -3.29
N GLU A 143 19.39 13.63 -2.23
CA GLU A 143 18.86 13.76 -0.87
C GLU A 143 17.84 14.92 -0.76
N ASP A 144 18.11 16.06 -1.42
CA ASP A 144 17.23 17.23 -1.35
C ASP A 144 15.92 17.01 -2.10
N GLU A 145 15.95 16.34 -3.24
CA GLU A 145 14.74 15.98 -3.97
C GLU A 145 13.86 14.99 -3.19
N GLN A 146 14.48 13.99 -2.59
CA GLN A 146 13.78 13.04 -1.71
C GLN A 146 13.21 13.73 -0.47
N PHE A 147 14.01 14.58 0.18
CA PHE A 147 13.59 15.36 1.34
C PHE A 147 12.36 16.22 1.02
N GLU A 148 12.39 16.97 -0.08
CA GLU A 148 11.28 17.83 -0.45
C GLU A 148 10.01 17.03 -0.77
N TYR A 149 10.15 15.89 -1.43
CA TYR A 149 9.05 14.97 -1.73
C TYR A 149 8.37 14.45 -0.46
N TYR A 150 9.16 13.99 0.52
CA TYR A 150 8.61 13.52 1.80
C TYR A 150 8.04 14.66 2.64
N ARG A 151 8.71 15.80 2.67
CA ARG A 151 8.25 17.00 3.40
C ARG A 151 6.89 17.47 2.91
N GLN A 152 6.64 17.50 1.60
CA GLN A 152 5.36 17.88 1.03
C GLN A 152 4.22 17.00 1.56
N ALA A 153 4.38 15.68 1.57
CA ALA A 153 3.39 14.76 2.11
C ALA A 153 3.14 14.98 3.62
N VAL A 154 4.22 15.14 4.39
CA VAL A 154 4.13 15.35 5.84
C VAL A 154 3.39 16.64 6.19
N VAL A 155 3.69 17.73 5.50
CA VAL A 155 3.04 19.03 5.70
C VAL A 155 1.56 18.98 5.27
N ALA A 156 1.26 18.33 4.14
CA ALA A 156 -0.10 18.16 3.63
C ALA A 156 -1.00 17.38 4.60
N MET A 157 -0.42 16.45 5.40
CA MET A 157 -1.17 15.68 6.40
C MET A 157 -1.49 16.43 7.70
N LYS A 158 -1.05 17.69 7.86
CA LYS A 158 -1.45 18.61 8.95
C LYS A 158 -1.32 17.99 10.35
N GLY A 159 -0.15 17.40 10.65
CA GLY A 159 0.17 16.79 11.95
C GLY A 159 -0.34 15.35 12.16
N ARG A 160 -1.04 14.76 11.18
CA ARG A 160 -1.34 13.32 11.16
C ARG A 160 -0.09 12.53 10.80
N PRO A 161 0.08 11.30 11.33
CA PRO A 161 1.28 10.51 11.06
C PRO A 161 1.36 10.09 9.58
N VAL A 162 2.60 10.04 9.07
CA VAL A 162 2.92 9.54 7.73
C VAL A 162 3.93 8.40 7.88
N THR A 163 3.54 7.19 7.51
CA THR A 163 4.45 6.04 7.47
C THR A 163 5.10 5.98 6.10
N ILE A 164 6.40 6.24 6.03
CA ILE A 164 7.19 6.21 4.79
C ILE A 164 7.89 4.86 4.72
N ARG A 165 7.59 4.09 3.65
CA ARG A 165 8.30 2.86 3.35
C ARG A 165 9.60 3.19 2.63
N THR A 166 10.71 2.61 3.08
CA THR A 166 11.97 2.69 2.34
C THR A 166 11.84 1.98 1.00
N LEU A 167 12.80 2.21 0.13
CA LEU A 167 12.78 1.76 -1.26
C LEU A 167 12.43 0.26 -1.38
N ASP A 168 11.40 -0.02 -2.18
CA ASP A 168 10.97 -1.38 -2.53
C ASP A 168 11.01 -1.56 -4.05
N ILE A 169 12.22 -1.55 -4.59
CA ILE A 169 12.51 -1.81 -6.00
C ILE A 169 13.41 -3.04 -6.05
N GLY A 170 13.24 -3.87 -7.07
CA GLY A 170 14.06 -5.04 -7.36
C GLY A 170 14.77 -4.92 -8.69
N ALA A 171 15.57 -5.91 -9.04
CA ALA A 171 16.25 -6.02 -10.32
C ALA A 171 15.31 -6.19 -11.53
N ASP A 172 13.99 -6.36 -11.28
CA ASP A 172 12.93 -6.36 -12.29
C ASP A 172 12.61 -4.95 -12.81
N LYS A 173 13.07 -3.91 -12.10
CA LYS A 173 12.97 -2.51 -12.50
C LYS A 173 14.36 -1.89 -12.37
N PRO A 174 15.29 -2.22 -13.26
CA PRO A 174 16.64 -1.71 -13.16
C PRO A 174 16.60 -0.18 -13.23
N LEU A 175 17.28 0.43 -12.28
CA LEU A 175 17.58 1.87 -12.33
C LEU A 175 18.47 2.20 -13.54
N ASP A 176 19.16 1.18 -14.08
CA ASP A 176 19.92 1.23 -15.33
C ASP A 176 19.43 0.16 -16.30
N ALA A 177 19.04 0.57 -17.52
CA ALA A 177 18.54 -0.29 -18.59
C ALA A 177 19.55 -1.34 -19.14
N ALA A 178 20.75 -1.42 -18.56
CA ALA A 178 21.84 -2.29 -19.00
C ALA A 178 22.08 -3.52 -18.10
N GLU A 179 21.42 -3.63 -16.94
CA GLU A 179 21.59 -4.79 -16.07
C GLU A 179 20.69 -5.95 -16.45
N GLN A 180 21.25 -7.15 -16.46
CA GLN A 180 20.56 -8.40 -16.75
C GLN A 180 19.36 -8.54 -15.80
N THR A 181 18.16 -8.69 -16.36
CA THR A 181 16.96 -9.06 -15.62
C THR A 181 17.22 -10.37 -14.86
N ALA A 182 17.13 -10.33 -13.55
CA ALA A 182 17.22 -11.54 -12.74
C ALA A 182 16.15 -12.54 -13.19
N LEU A 183 16.46 -13.83 -13.20
CA LEU A 183 15.51 -14.89 -13.60
C LEU A 183 14.24 -14.88 -12.71
N ASN A 184 14.38 -14.51 -11.44
CA ASN A 184 13.29 -14.42 -10.47
C ASN A 184 13.40 -13.09 -9.68
N PRO A 185 12.98 -11.95 -10.26
CA PRO A 185 13.16 -10.64 -9.64
C PRO A 185 12.54 -10.54 -8.24
N ALA A 186 11.37 -11.15 -8.03
CA ALA A 186 10.67 -11.14 -6.76
C ALA A 186 11.46 -11.83 -5.62
N LEU A 187 12.34 -12.80 -5.94
CA LEU A 187 13.14 -13.57 -4.97
C LEU A 187 14.60 -13.07 -4.90
N GLY A 188 14.98 -12.13 -5.74
CA GLY A 188 16.35 -11.67 -5.90
C GLY A 188 16.73 -10.50 -5.01
N LEU A 189 17.59 -9.64 -5.57
CA LEU A 189 18.11 -8.44 -4.93
C LEU A 189 17.06 -7.32 -5.05
N ARG A 190 16.21 -7.16 -4.02
CA ARG A 190 15.18 -6.12 -3.95
C ARG A 190 15.05 -5.56 -2.54
N ALA A 191 14.44 -4.38 -2.46
CA ALA A 191 14.08 -3.70 -1.22
C ALA A 191 15.26 -3.61 -0.24
N ILE A 192 15.11 -4.07 1.00
CA ILE A 192 16.18 -3.97 2.01
C ILE A 192 17.46 -4.69 1.58
N ARG A 193 17.37 -5.80 0.84
CA ARG A 193 18.56 -6.50 0.34
C ARG A 193 19.37 -5.62 -0.61
N TYR A 194 18.69 -4.91 -1.51
CA TYR A 194 19.30 -3.94 -2.41
C TYR A 194 19.84 -2.73 -1.63
N CYS A 195 19.07 -2.20 -0.69
CA CYS A 195 19.49 -1.09 0.16
C CYS A 195 20.76 -1.40 0.98
N LEU A 196 20.90 -2.63 1.48
CA LEU A 196 22.08 -3.06 2.23
C LEU A 196 23.29 -3.35 1.31
N ALA A 197 23.06 -3.77 0.07
CA ALA A 197 24.10 -3.93 -0.95
C ALA A 197 24.61 -2.57 -1.47
N GLU A 198 23.74 -1.54 -1.50
CA GLU A 198 24.04 -0.17 -1.93
C GLU A 198 23.87 0.83 -0.76
N PRO A 199 24.80 0.82 0.22
CA PRO A 199 24.63 1.57 1.48
C PRO A 199 24.50 3.09 1.28
N GLN A 200 25.14 3.66 0.26
CA GLN A 200 25.07 5.11 -0.01
C GLN A 200 23.67 5.53 -0.47
N LEU A 201 23.03 4.71 -1.32
CA LEU A 201 21.63 4.94 -1.73
C LEU A 201 20.71 4.91 -0.51
N PHE A 202 20.87 3.90 0.36
CA PHE A 202 20.05 3.75 1.54
C PHE A 202 20.28 4.89 2.55
N LEU A 203 21.54 5.28 2.82
CA LEU A 203 21.86 6.42 3.68
C LEU A 203 21.26 7.73 3.16
N THR A 204 21.31 7.96 1.84
CA THR A 204 20.70 9.14 1.21
C THR A 204 19.19 9.18 1.48
N GLN A 205 18.49 8.07 1.31
CA GLN A 205 17.06 7.98 1.58
C GLN A 205 16.75 8.18 3.07
N LEU A 206 17.47 7.49 3.96
CA LEU A 206 17.29 7.61 5.41
C LEU A 206 17.49 9.04 5.90
N ARG A 207 18.53 9.74 5.41
CA ARG A 207 18.78 11.14 5.73
C ARG A 207 17.63 12.03 5.27
N ALA A 208 17.13 11.84 4.05
CA ALA A 208 16.00 12.60 3.51
C ALA A 208 14.72 12.41 4.35
N ILE A 209 14.40 11.18 4.74
CA ILE A 209 13.24 10.85 5.60
C ILE A 209 13.41 11.50 6.99
N LEU A 210 14.59 11.37 7.59
CA LEU A 210 14.90 11.96 8.89
C LEU A 210 14.79 13.49 8.85
N ARG A 211 15.31 14.15 7.82
CA ARG A 211 15.15 15.61 7.63
C ARG A 211 13.69 16.02 7.55
N ALA A 212 12.87 15.25 6.81
CA ALA A 212 11.44 15.50 6.69
C ALA A 212 10.71 15.35 8.04
N SER A 213 11.21 14.53 8.97
CA SER A 213 10.60 14.32 10.28
C SER A 213 10.63 15.58 11.18
N ALA A 214 11.44 16.58 10.86
CA ALA A 214 11.40 17.88 11.54
C ALA A 214 10.11 18.67 11.26
N TYR A 215 9.35 18.30 10.24
CA TYR A 215 8.15 19.03 9.77
C TYR A 215 6.83 18.37 10.15
N GLY A 216 6.87 17.21 10.79
CA GLY A 216 5.68 16.51 11.28
C GLY A 216 5.96 15.07 11.69
N LYS A 217 4.91 14.31 11.96
CA LYS A 217 5.02 12.94 12.49
C LYS A 217 5.32 11.95 11.39
N ILE A 218 6.52 11.42 11.36
CA ILE A 218 6.93 10.35 10.44
C ILE A 218 7.13 9.05 11.22
N LYS A 219 6.75 7.93 10.59
CA LYS A 219 7.15 6.58 10.93
C LYS A 219 7.95 6.00 9.76
N LEU A 220 9.05 5.33 10.05
CA LEU A 220 9.89 4.69 9.03
C LEU A 220 9.53 3.21 8.97
N LEU A 221 9.22 2.70 7.77
CA LEU A 221 8.82 1.32 7.53
C LEU A 221 9.82 0.63 6.61
N ILE A 222 10.39 -0.50 7.04
CA ILE A 222 11.37 -1.26 6.28
C ILE A 222 10.72 -2.48 5.66
N PRO A 223 10.71 -2.61 4.31
CA PRO A 223 10.13 -3.75 3.60
C PRO A 223 11.08 -4.96 3.54
N MET A 224 10.52 -6.14 3.24
CA MET A 224 11.24 -7.36 2.86
C MET A 224 12.22 -7.92 3.91
N LEU A 225 12.11 -7.54 5.16
CA LEU A 225 12.91 -8.09 6.25
C LEU A 225 12.57 -9.55 6.49
N ALA A 226 13.58 -10.42 6.55
CA ALA A 226 13.43 -11.84 6.81
C ALA A 226 14.35 -12.35 7.92
N HIS A 227 15.51 -11.70 8.15
CA HIS A 227 16.56 -12.14 9.05
C HIS A 227 16.91 -11.11 10.11
N ALA A 228 17.32 -11.57 11.31
CA ALA A 228 17.74 -10.70 12.40
C ALA A 228 18.87 -9.76 12.00
N PHE A 229 19.86 -10.23 11.24
CA PHE A 229 20.98 -9.40 10.80
C PHE A 229 20.55 -8.26 9.87
N GLU A 230 19.51 -8.45 9.03
CA GLU A 230 18.95 -7.38 8.19
C GLU A 230 18.33 -6.28 9.05
N ILE A 231 17.67 -6.68 10.14
CA ILE A 231 17.12 -5.73 11.13
C ILE A 231 18.25 -4.95 11.78
N ASP A 232 19.25 -5.65 12.32
CA ASP A 232 20.35 -5.04 13.07
C ASP A 232 21.17 -4.10 12.15
N GLN A 233 21.45 -4.48 10.89
CA GLN A 233 22.12 -3.63 9.91
C GLN A 233 21.28 -2.40 9.55
N SER A 234 19.97 -2.56 9.35
CA SER A 234 19.07 -1.45 9.04
C SER A 234 19.03 -0.43 10.17
N LEU A 235 18.91 -0.89 11.42
CA LEU A 235 18.93 -0.03 12.61
C LEU A 235 20.28 0.70 12.75
N ALA A 236 21.41 0.01 12.50
CA ALA A 236 22.73 0.63 12.51
C ALA A 236 22.86 1.74 11.46
N MET A 237 22.35 1.52 10.24
CA MET A 237 22.34 2.54 9.19
C MET A 237 21.45 3.74 9.53
N ILE A 238 20.31 3.53 10.19
CA ILE A 238 19.46 4.61 10.69
C ILE A 238 20.23 5.45 11.73
N GLU A 239 20.91 4.83 12.66
CA GLU A 239 21.74 5.55 13.65
C GLU A 239 22.92 6.28 13.01
N GLN A 240 23.54 5.71 11.98
CA GLN A 240 24.57 6.39 11.18
C GLN A 240 23.99 7.64 10.48
N ALA A 241 22.83 7.53 9.84
CA ALA A 241 22.14 8.67 9.22
C ALA A 241 21.80 9.77 10.24
N LYS A 242 21.32 9.39 11.45
CA LYS A 242 21.08 10.31 12.56
C LYS A 242 22.38 11.00 13.02
N SER A 243 23.52 10.27 13.07
CA SER A 243 24.81 10.86 13.44
C SER A 243 25.24 11.89 12.41
N HIS A 244 25.21 11.56 11.13
CA HIS A 244 25.56 12.49 10.06
C HIS A 244 24.72 13.78 10.10
N LEU A 245 23.43 13.69 10.41
CA LEU A 245 22.56 14.86 10.52
C LEU A 245 22.87 15.69 11.78
N ARG A 246 23.20 15.03 12.90
CA ARG A 246 23.65 15.74 14.14
C ARG A 246 24.93 16.53 13.91
N ASP A 247 25.91 15.89 13.26
CA ASP A 247 27.22 16.49 12.98
C ASP A 247 27.08 17.68 12.01
N ALA A 248 26.11 17.62 11.09
CA ALA A 248 25.76 18.69 10.18
C ALA A 248 24.84 19.77 10.79
N GLY A 249 24.41 19.64 12.05
CA GLY A 249 23.51 20.57 12.72
C GLY A 249 22.07 20.58 12.16
N ILE A 250 21.66 19.54 11.43
CA ILE A 250 20.36 19.43 10.77
C ILE A 250 19.34 18.86 11.76
N LYS A 251 18.16 19.51 11.85
CA LYS A 251 17.07 19.10 12.74
C LYS A 251 16.34 17.86 12.20
N PHE A 252 16.00 16.94 13.08
CA PHE A 252 15.18 15.74 12.79
C PHE A 252 14.55 15.20 14.08
N ASP A 253 13.56 14.32 13.97
CA ASP A 253 12.99 13.60 15.10
C ASP A 253 13.95 12.50 15.57
N LYS A 254 14.55 12.68 16.75
CA LYS A 254 15.50 11.72 17.35
C LYS A 254 14.83 10.40 17.73
N LYS A 255 13.49 10.42 17.95
CA LYS A 255 12.68 9.28 18.39
C LYS A 255 11.73 8.78 17.27
N ILE A 256 12.11 8.98 16.00
CA ILE A 256 11.32 8.48 14.88
C ILE A 256 11.02 7.00 15.06
N PRO A 257 9.73 6.56 15.07
CA PRO A 257 9.39 5.16 15.19
C PRO A 257 9.85 4.39 13.94
N VAL A 258 10.43 3.21 14.15
CA VAL A 258 10.88 2.29 13.09
C VAL A 258 10.07 1.01 13.15
N GLY A 259 9.49 0.60 12.04
CA GLY A 259 8.69 -0.61 11.92
C GLY A 259 9.14 -1.52 10.80
N ALA A 260 8.70 -2.76 10.87
CA ALA A 260 8.95 -3.77 9.85
C ALA A 260 7.68 -4.08 9.06
N MET A 261 7.82 -4.24 7.74
CA MET A 261 6.77 -4.84 6.94
C MET A 261 6.86 -6.35 7.05
N ILE A 262 5.78 -6.97 7.51
CA ILE A 262 5.66 -8.43 7.63
C ILE A 262 5.00 -8.93 6.35
N GLU A 263 5.82 -9.33 5.41
CA GLU A 263 5.40 -9.75 4.07
C GLU A 263 6.16 -10.98 3.57
N ILE A 264 7.19 -11.40 4.33
CA ILE A 264 7.91 -12.65 4.11
C ILE A 264 7.41 -13.69 5.11
N PRO A 265 7.06 -14.92 4.70
CA PRO A 265 6.59 -15.96 5.61
C PRO A 265 7.55 -16.24 6.78
N ALA A 266 8.88 -16.20 6.52
CA ALA A 266 9.89 -16.34 7.56
C ALA A 266 9.74 -15.28 8.66
N ALA A 267 9.48 -14.01 8.32
CA ALA A 267 9.23 -12.95 9.29
C ALA A 267 7.97 -13.21 10.12
N ALA A 268 6.86 -13.60 9.47
CA ALA A 268 5.60 -13.91 10.13
C ALA A 268 5.67 -15.14 11.06
N LEU A 269 6.63 -16.04 10.84
CA LEU A 269 6.88 -17.21 11.68
C LEU A 269 7.88 -16.95 12.82
N THR A 270 8.72 -15.93 12.69
CA THR A 270 9.78 -15.58 13.67
C THR A 270 9.55 -14.22 14.33
N LEU A 271 8.30 -13.87 14.58
CA LEU A 271 7.88 -12.57 15.11
C LEU A 271 8.60 -12.10 16.40
N PRO A 272 9.04 -12.96 17.34
CA PRO A 272 9.84 -12.52 18.47
C PRO A 272 11.06 -11.69 18.09
N LEU A 273 11.73 -12.01 16.96
CA LEU A 273 12.87 -11.23 16.44
C LEU A 273 12.51 -9.79 16.09
N PHE A 274 11.26 -9.56 15.70
CA PHE A 274 10.74 -8.27 15.23
C PHE A 274 10.15 -7.45 16.38
N VAL A 275 9.30 -8.05 17.22
CA VAL A 275 8.59 -7.31 18.27
C VAL A 275 9.51 -6.78 19.36
N GLU A 276 10.71 -7.33 19.53
CA GLU A 276 11.74 -6.84 20.46
C GLU A 276 12.54 -5.64 19.91
N ARG A 277 12.52 -5.42 18.58
CA ARG A 277 13.39 -4.46 17.89
C ARG A 277 12.64 -3.35 17.16
N MET A 278 11.34 -3.54 16.95
CA MET A 278 10.51 -2.64 16.14
C MET A 278 9.44 -1.96 16.97
N ASP A 279 9.15 -0.71 16.64
CA ASP A 279 8.11 0.08 17.33
C ASP A 279 6.70 -0.25 16.82
N PHE A 280 6.56 -0.81 15.61
CA PHE A 280 5.29 -1.22 15.01
C PHE A 280 5.50 -2.23 13.89
N LEU A 281 4.43 -2.92 13.50
CA LEU A 281 4.43 -3.83 12.35
C LEU A 281 3.36 -3.41 11.33
N SER A 282 3.66 -3.63 10.06
CA SER A 282 2.69 -3.45 8.97
C SER A 282 2.66 -4.71 8.11
N ILE A 283 1.50 -5.34 7.95
CA ILE A 283 1.39 -6.57 7.18
C ILE A 283 1.15 -6.23 5.71
N GLY A 284 2.13 -6.59 4.86
CA GLY A 284 2.06 -6.49 3.41
C GLY A 284 1.41 -7.73 2.81
N THR A 285 0.07 -7.80 2.82
CA THR A 285 -0.66 -9.02 2.45
C THR A 285 -0.41 -9.48 1.03
N ASN A 286 -0.14 -8.57 0.10
CA ASN A 286 0.07 -8.91 -1.30
C ASN A 286 1.30 -9.80 -1.48
N ASP A 287 2.44 -9.38 -0.94
CA ASP A 287 3.69 -10.12 -1.02
C ASP A 287 3.68 -11.33 -0.05
N LEU A 288 3.04 -11.20 1.12
CA LEU A 288 2.86 -12.33 2.03
C LEU A 288 2.12 -13.50 1.37
N ILE A 289 1.05 -13.22 0.62
CA ILE A 289 0.30 -14.25 -0.12
C ILE A 289 1.18 -14.83 -1.24
N GLN A 290 1.81 -13.97 -2.05
CA GLN A 290 2.69 -14.35 -3.14
C GLN A 290 3.78 -15.33 -2.67
N TYR A 291 4.52 -14.98 -1.63
CA TYR A 291 5.62 -15.80 -1.11
C TYR A 291 5.15 -17.05 -0.35
N THR A 292 4.02 -16.97 0.36
CA THR A 292 3.48 -18.13 1.07
C THR A 292 2.95 -19.21 0.12
N LEU A 293 2.30 -18.79 -0.96
CA LEU A 293 1.72 -19.71 -1.95
C LEU A 293 2.66 -20.01 -3.11
N ALA A 294 3.86 -19.36 -3.15
CA ALA A 294 4.85 -19.51 -4.20
C ALA A 294 4.27 -19.22 -5.60
N ILE A 295 3.50 -18.14 -5.72
CA ILE A 295 2.85 -17.71 -6.96
C ILE A 295 3.30 -16.31 -7.34
N ASP A 296 3.45 -16.05 -8.61
CA ASP A 296 3.57 -14.69 -9.13
C ASP A 296 2.18 -14.14 -9.46
N ARG A 297 1.73 -13.12 -8.72
CA ARG A 297 0.40 -12.52 -8.90
C ARG A 297 0.23 -11.76 -10.22
N VAL A 298 1.33 -11.46 -10.93
CA VAL A 298 1.29 -10.80 -12.25
C VAL A 298 1.37 -11.80 -13.39
N ASP A 299 1.72 -13.05 -13.12
CA ASP A 299 1.69 -14.13 -14.08
C ASP A 299 0.25 -14.63 -14.26
N HIS A 300 -0.32 -14.42 -15.46
CA HIS A 300 -1.70 -14.76 -15.77
C HIS A 300 -2.01 -16.28 -15.65
N GLU A 301 -1.00 -17.12 -15.82
CA GLU A 301 -1.15 -18.57 -15.75
C GLU A 301 -1.45 -19.06 -14.32
N VAL A 302 -0.86 -18.40 -13.31
CA VAL A 302 -0.96 -18.80 -11.90
C VAL A 302 -1.72 -17.80 -11.02
N ALA A 303 -2.03 -16.60 -11.52
CA ALA A 303 -2.73 -15.56 -10.75
C ALA A 303 -4.06 -16.02 -10.16
N HIS A 304 -4.73 -17.00 -10.78
CA HIS A 304 -5.97 -17.61 -10.29
C HIS A 304 -5.79 -18.38 -8.98
N LEU A 305 -4.55 -18.76 -8.63
CA LEU A 305 -4.21 -19.43 -7.35
C LEU A 305 -4.04 -18.44 -6.20
N TYR A 306 -4.02 -17.14 -6.48
CA TYR A 306 -3.94 -16.10 -5.46
C TYR A 306 -5.19 -16.13 -4.57
N ASN A 307 -5.05 -16.66 -3.35
CA ASN A 307 -6.17 -16.86 -2.43
C ASN A 307 -5.89 -16.20 -1.07
N PRO A 308 -6.44 -15.00 -0.79
CA PRO A 308 -6.28 -14.33 0.49
C PRO A 308 -6.94 -15.06 1.67
N LEU A 309 -7.86 -16.00 1.42
CA LEU A 309 -8.52 -16.82 2.44
C LEU A 309 -7.84 -18.18 2.64
N HIS A 310 -6.68 -18.43 2.04
CA HIS A 310 -5.94 -19.66 2.25
C HIS A 310 -5.60 -19.86 3.74
N PRO A 311 -5.78 -21.05 4.33
CA PRO A 311 -5.56 -21.29 5.76
C PRO A 311 -4.19 -20.84 6.27
N ALA A 312 -3.12 -21.04 5.48
CA ALA A 312 -1.78 -20.56 5.83
C ALA A 312 -1.73 -19.03 5.97
N ILE A 313 -2.39 -18.29 5.07
CA ILE A 313 -2.45 -16.84 5.14
C ILE A 313 -3.21 -16.35 6.38
N LEU A 314 -4.38 -16.96 6.64
CA LEU A 314 -5.17 -16.63 7.83
C LEU A 314 -4.40 -16.91 9.12
N TYR A 315 -3.62 -18.00 9.15
CA TYR A 315 -2.74 -18.31 10.27
C TYR A 315 -1.66 -17.24 10.47
N LEU A 316 -0.92 -16.88 9.41
CA LEU A 316 0.16 -15.88 9.49
C LEU A 316 -0.36 -14.51 9.90
N LEU A 317 -1.51 -14.09 9.37
CA LEU A 317 -2.19 -12.84 9.76
C LEU A 317 -2.58 -12.86 11.25
N SER A 318 -3.30 -13.89 11.67
CA SER A 318 -3.78 -14.03 13.06
C SER A 318 -2.61 -14.09 14.05
N ASN A 319 -1.54 -14.81 13.69
CA ASN A 319 -0.33 -14.89 14.51
C ASN A 319 0.34 -13.53 14.66
N THR A 320 0.53 -12.81 13.55
CA THR A 320 1.17 -11.48 13.56
C THR A 320 0.36 -10.47 14.39
N ILE A 321 -0.95 -10.40 14.19
CA ILE A 321 -1.84 -9.51 14.94
C ILE A 321 -1.80 -9.84 16.43
N THR A 322 -1.88 -11.13 16.79
CA THR A 322 -1.89 -11.58 18.18
C THR A 322 -0.56 -11.31 18.88
N MET A 323 0.56 -11.56 18.20
CA MET A 323 1.90 -11.32 18.76
C MET A 323 2.16 -9.85 18.96
N GLY A 324 1.80 -8.97 18.02
CA GLY A 324 1.91 -7.53 18.20
C GLY A 324 1.07 -7.03 19.37
N ALA A 325 -0.16 -7.50 19.49
CA ALA A 325 -1.02 -7.15 20.65
C ALA A 325 -0.43 -7.62 21.99
N LYS A 326 0.17 -8.82 22.06
CA LYS A 326 0.86 -9.32 23.26
C LYS A 326 2.11 -8.51 23.60
N ALA A 327 2.85 -8.06 22.58
CA ALA A 327 4.03 -7.24 22.76
C ALA A 327 3.68 -5.76 23.02
N GLY A 328 2.42 -5.35 22.91
CA GLY A 328 1.98 -3.97 23.09
C GLY A 328 2.39 -3.02 21.94
N ILE A 329 2.75 -3.57 20.75
CA ILE A 329 3.10 -2.76 19.59
C ILE A 329 1.96 -2.73 18.56
N PRO A 330 1.74 -1.60 17.87
CA PRO A 330 0.72 -1.48 16.85
C PRO A 330 0.98 -2.41 15.66
N VAL A 331 -0.10 -3.04 15.16
CA VAL A 331 -0.08 -3.81 13.92
C VAL A 331 -1.11 -3.25 12.95
N SER A 332 -0.68 -2.92 11.74
CA SER A 332 -1.54 -2.52 10.64
C SER A 332 -1.53 -3.56 9.50
N VAL A 333 -2.55 -3.52 8.64
CA VAL A 333 -2.54 -4.20 7.34
C VAL A 333 -2.57 -3.14 6.26
N CYS A 334 -1.65 -3.20 5.30
CA CYS A 334 -1.52 -2.22 4.21
C CYS A 334 -1.64 -2.81 2.79
N GLY A 335 -1.79 -4.13 2.66
CA GLY A 335 -2.10 -4.77 1.38
C GLY A 335 -3.57 -4.62 0.97
N GLU A 336 -3.93 -5.17 -0.18
CA GLU A 336 -5.26 -5.05 -0.77
C GLU A 336 -6.39 -5.56 0.13
N MET A 337 -6.10 -6.56 0.97
CA MET A 337 -7.08 -7.10 1.94
C MET A 337 -7.63 -6.03 2.89
N ALA A 338 -6.86 -4.99 3.21
CA ALA A 338 -7.31 -3.93 4.12
C ALA A 338 -8.44 -3.09 3.52
N GLY A 339 -8.44 -2.90 2.21
CA GLY A 339 -9.45 -2.13 1.46
C GLY A 339 -10.63 -2.97 0.97
N ASP A 340 -10.55 -4.29 1.06
CA ASP A 340 -11.67 -5.18 0.71
C ASP A 340 -12.69 -5.23 1.85
N ILE A 341 -13.89 -4.70 1.57
CA ILE A 341 -15.01 -4.69 2.52
C ILE A 341 -15.35 -6.10 3.02
N LYS A 342 -15.21 -7.13 2.16
CA LYS A 342 -15.51 -8.51 2.52
C LYS A 342 -14.55 -9.05 3.58
N MET A 343 -13.32 -8.53 3.61
CA MET A 343 -12.27 -8.91 4.57
C MET A 343 -12.35 -8.13 5.88
N THR A 344 -13.04 -6.98 5.90
CA THR A 344 -13.06 -6.08 7.06
C THR A 344 -13.48 -6.80 8.35
N ARG A 345 -14.57 -7.55 8.35
CA ARG A 345 -15.05 -8.28 9.56
C ARG A 345 -14.10 -9.38 9.99
N LEU A 346 -13.48 -10.06 9.04
CA LEU A 346 -12.50 -11.11 9.34
C LEU A 346 -11.27 -10.54 10.04
N LEU A 347 -10.70 -9.46 9.49
CA LEU A 347 -9.54 -8.80 10.07
C LEU A 347 -9.85 -8.19 11.45
N LEU A 348 -11.03 -7.60 11.63
CA LEU A 348 -11.51 -7.13 12.93
C LEU A 348 -11.62 -8.28 13.94
N ALA A 349 -12.15 -9.42 13.52
CA ALA A 349 -12.30 -10.60 14.36
C ALA A 349 -10.95 -11.19 14.80
N MET A 350 -9.92 -11.09 13.95
CA MET A 350 -8.52 -11.47 14.26
C MET A 350 -7.86 -10.50 15.27
N GLY A 351 -8.48 -9.34 15.53
CA GLY A 351 -7.94 -8.35 16.46
C GLY A 351 -7.27 -7.15 15.81
N LEU A 352 -7.33 -7.00 14.48
CA LEU A 352 -6.75 -5.83 13.80
C LEU A 352 -7.44 -4.53 14.23
N ARG A 353 -6.65 -3.47 14.42
CA ARG A 353 -7.13 -2.13 14.84
C ARG A 353 -6.66 -1.00 13.93
N GLU A 354 -5.72 -1.25 13.03
CA GLU A 354 -5.21 -0.27 12.08
C GLU A 354 -5.28 -0.84 10.65
N PHE A 355 -6.03 -0.18 9.77
CA PHE A 355 -6.21 -0.56 8.37
C PHE A 355 -5.64 0.53 7.47
N SER A 356 -4.85 0.18 6.47
CA SER A 356 -4.29 1.11 5.51
C SER A 356 -4.64 0.71 4.08
N MET A 357 -5.30 1.60 3.36
CA MET A 357 -5.87 1.32 2.04
C MET A 357 -5.91 2.56 1.16
N GLN A 358 -6.27 2.41 -0.10
CA GLN A 358 -6.49 3.53 -0.99
C GLN A 358 -7.55 4.50 -0.45
N PRO A 359 -7.39 5.83 -0.60
CA PRO A 359 -8.34 6.81 -0.09
C PRO A 359 -9.80 6.56 -0.52
N SER A 360 -10.02 6.05 -1.72
CA SER A 360 -11.35 5.73 -2.28
C SER A 360 -12.09 4.63 -1.51
N GLN A 361 -11.38 3.73 -0.83
CA GLN A 361 -11.93 2.58 -0.10
C GLN A 361 -12.29 2.91 1.38
N LEU A 362 -11.67 3.96 1.94
CA LEU A 362 -11.77 4.29 3.37
C LEU A 362 -13.20 4.40 3.90
N LEU A 363 -14.08 5.07 3.17
CA LEU A 363 -15.45 5.30 3.65
C LEU A 363 -16.31 4.05 3.62
N ALA A 364 -16.09 3.17 2.67
CA ALA A 364 -16.81 1.89 2.58
C ALA A 364 -16.38 0.94 3.70
N VAL A 365 -15.09 0.82 3.97
CA VAL A 365 -14.56 0.06 5.10
C VAL A 365 -15.01 0.68 6.43
N LYS A 366 -15.04 2.02 6.55
CA LYS A 366 -15.57 2.71 7.73
C LYS A 366 -17.02 2.34 7.99
N GLN A 367 -17.87 2.31 6.96
CA GLN A 367 -19.27 1.90 7.10
C GLN A 367 -19.38 0.48 7.67
N GLU A 368 -18.56 -0.46 7.19
CA GLU A 368 -18.56 -1.83 7.66
C GLU A 368 -18.12 -1.93 9.13
N ILE A 369 -17.11 -1.14 9.54
CA ILE A 369 -16.67 -1.04 10.92
C ILE A 369 -17.80 -0.54 11.83
N LEU A 370 -18.50 0.52 11.44
CA LEU A 370 -19.63 1.08 12.21
C LEU A 370 -20.77 0.07 12.42
N HIS A 371 -20.94 -0.89 11.52
CA HIS A 371 -21.93 -1.97 11.63
C HIS A 371 -21.40 -3.21 12.35
N SER A 372 -20.13 -3.26 12.70
CA SER A 372 -19.48 -4.42 13.32
C SER A 372 -19.53 -4.38 14.84
N ASP A 373 -19.63 -5.57 15.47
CA ASP A 373 -19.50 -5.79 16.91
C ASP A 373 -18.42 -6.87 17.11
N LEU A 374 -17.33 -6.51 17.79
CA LEU A 374 -16.15 -7.36 17.90
C LEU A 374 -16.41 -8.59 18.80
N ARG A 375 -17.28 -8.49 19.80
CA ARG A 375 -17.63 -9.60 20.67
C ARG A 375 -18.28 -10.72 19.85
N THR A 376 -19.24 -10.33 19.01
CA THR A 376 -19.92 -11.28 18.10
C THR A 376 -18.97 -11.85 17.07
N LEU A 377 -18.10 -11.03 16.47
CA LEU A 377 -17.15 -11.46 15.43
C LEU A 377 -16.11 -12.44 15.96
N SER A 378 -15.55 -12.20 17.16
CA SER A 378 -14.54 -13.11 17.77
C SER A 378 -15.10 -14.49 18.08
N VAL A 379 -16.38 -14.61 18.46
CA VAL A 379 -17.04 -15.91 18.68
C VAL A 379 -17.18 -16.66 17.35
N LYS A 380 -17.54 -15.95 16.25
CA LYS A 380 -17.65 -16.58 14.92
C LYS A 380 -16.31 -17.05 14.40
N LEU A 381 -15.25 -16.24 14.55
CA LEU A 381 -13.91 -16.61 14.09
C LEU A 381 -13.41 -17.91 14.75
N ARG A 382 -13.61 -18.08 16.06
CA ARG A 382 -13.22 -19.31 16.77
C ARG A 382 -13.89 -20.58 16.22
N LYS A 383 -15.05 -20.46 15.57
CA LYS A 383 -15.74 -21.59 14.91
C LYS A 383 -15.17 -21.89 13.53
N VAL A 384 -14.57 -20.91 12.86
CA VAL A 384 -14.03 -21.04 11.50
C VAL A 384 -12.58 -21.54 11.51
N LEU A 385 -11.80 -21.17 12.54
CA LEU A 385 -10.38 -21.55 12.69
C LEU A 385 -10.18 -22.90 13.42
N ARG A 386 -11.26 -23.56 13.86
CA ARG A 386 -11.26 -24.94 14.37
C ARG A 386 -11.49 -25.93 13.24
#